data_847143fce047f8ae3f67e29641077cb8
#
_entry.id   847143fce047f8ae3f67e29641077cb8
#
_cell.length_a   1.000
_cell.length_b   1.000
_cell.length_c   1.000
_cell.angle_alpha   90.00
_cell.angle_beta   90.00
_cell.angle_gamma   90.00
#
_symmetry.space_group_name_H-M   'P 1'
#
loop_
_entity.id
_entity.type
_entity.pdbx_description
1 polymer ?
#
loop_
_entity_poly.entity_id
_entity_poly.type
_entity_poly.pdbx_seq_one_letter_code
_entity_poly.pdbx_strand_id
1 'polypeptide(L)'
;MAAKGSAQPGPQTLLPDLKQLAIQIFRETLAAIDIRAALARTLGRHGSLIRWGEKTIDLAAFRDIQVIAYGKAAFAMAEGLLDMLAPEFRPRGILVVPAAPPRKLHGLQTIVAGHPVPTRDSFHAGRLVLDQLSRTNARTLVFFLLSGGGSALVEWPLDADVTLEDFQQLHYALVTCGAPIEAINAVRKHLSATKGGRLAEVALWATKLTLGVSDVPEGHESALASGPTLPDPTTVRDVHRVVEEYHLLEKFPPSIESKFKRHMLFETPKADDPVFSHASFRLLLGLHDLFHNAHRATEAAGFITICDNSPDGWPIDKATDHLLGELSRLQKSHPGKPVAVISDGEVSSPVTGKGIGGRNSAFVLGCVEKIAGQRIAVLSAGTDGIDGNSPAAGAVADGETLERARAAGLDPQDCFLRSDAYTFFERLGDAIVTGPTGNNLRDLRILLAE
;
A
#
# COMPACT_ATOMS: atom_id res chain seq x y z
N MET A 1 -68.80 4.88 -32.54
CA MET A 1 -67.50 5.63 -32.60
C MET A 1 -66.85 5.48 -31.21
N ALA A 2 -65.88 4.58 -31.07
CA ALA A 2 -65.15 4.35 -29.84
C ALA A 2 -63.76 4.99 -29.97
N ALA A 3 -63.49 5.95 -29.12
CA ALA A 3 -62.19 6.64 -29.07
C ALA A 3 -61.12 5.66 -28.52
N LYS A 4 -60.06 5.42 -29.33
CA LYS A 4 -58.86 4.72 -28.87
C LYS A 4 -58.07 5.68 -27.99
N GLY A 5 -57.99 5.39 -26.70
CA GLY A 5 -57.05 6.02 -25.78
C GLY A 5 -55.62 5.62 -26.13
N SER A 6 -54.79 6.57 -26.53
CA SER A 6 -53.36 6.39 -26.66
C SER A 6 -52.71 6.30 -25.26
N ALA A 7 -52.21 5.12 -24.92
CA ALA A 7 -51.39 4.94 -23.73
C ALA A 7 -50.08 5.75 -23.93
N GLN A 8 -49.82 6.72 -23.07
CA GLN A 8 -48.50 7.38 -22.99
C GLN A 8 -47.48 6.34 -22.49
N PRO A 9 -46.28 6.27 -23.06
CA PRO A 9 -45.23 5.45 -22.51
C PRO A 9 -44.87 5.98 -21.10
N GLY A 10 -44.92 5.09 -20.13
CA GLY A 10 -44.46 5.39 -18.77
C GLY A 10 -43.01 5.90 -18.76
N PRO A 11 -42.56 6.58 -17.70
CA PRO A 11 -41.21 7.11 -17.63
C PRO A 11 -40.22 5.97 -17.85
N GLN A 12 -39.40 6.08 -18.92
CA GLN A 12 -38.27 5.23 -19.13
C GLN A 12 -37.34 5.49 -17.95
N THR A 13 -37.24 4.56 -17.02
CA THR A 13 -36.17 4.54 -16.01
C THR A 13 -34.85 4.49 -16.77
N LEU A 14 -34.15 5.62 -16.83
CA LEU A 14 -32.80 5.65 -17.36
C LEU A 14 -31.98 4.65 -16.54
N LEU A 15 -31.48 3.62 -17.22
CA LEU A 15 -30.61 2.62 -16.59
C LEU A 15 -29.36 3.38 -16.07
N PRO A 16 -28.87 3.07 -14.86
CA PRO A 16 -27.73 3.76 -14.29
C PRO A 16 -26.50 3.64 -15.21
N ASP A 17 -25.75 4.72 -15.29
CA ASP A 17 -24.43 4.72 -16.00
C ASP A 17 -23.44 3.92 -15.14
N LEU A 18 -23.17 2.68 -15.58
CA LEU A 18 -22.28 1.74 -14.88
C LEU A 18 -20.87 2.32 -14.65
N LYS A 19 -20.39 3.17 -15.59
CA LYS A 19 -19.10 3.84 -15.46
C LYS A 19 -19.11 4.81 -14.27
N GLN A 20 -20.12 5.66 -14.19
CA GLN A 20 -20.26 6.60 -13.07
C GLN A 20 -20.46 5.87 -11.75
N LEU A 21 -21.15 4.76 -11.77
CA LEU A 21 -21.38 3.94 -10.57
C LEU A 21 -20.07 3.28 -10.10
N ALA A 22 -19.24 2.75 -11.01
CA ALA A 22 -17.92 2.23 -10.66
C ALA A 22 -17.01 3.31 -10.04
N ILE A 23 -17.05 4.55 -10.60
CA ILE A 23 -16.31 5.69 -10.03
C ILE A 23 -16.84 6.05 -8.63
N GLN A 24 -18.14 6.04 -8.44
CA GLN A 24 -18.76 6.33 -7.14
C GLN A 24 -18.34 5.28 -6.09
N ILE A 25 -18.44 3.98 -6.41
CA ILE A 25 -18.02 2.88 -5.53
C ILE A 25 -16.54 3.02 -5.15
N PHE A 26 -15.68 3.35 -6.11
CA PHE A 26 -14.25 3.60 -5.83
C PHE A 26 -14.06 4.78 -4.86
N ARG A 27 -14.74 5.91 -5.08
CA ARG A 27 -14.66 7.09 -4.20
C ARG A 27 -15.18 6.80 -2.79
N GLU A 28 -16.29 6.09 -2.67
CA GLU A 28 -16.85 5.66 -1.37
C GLU A 28 -15.88 4.73 -0.63
N THR A 29 -15.25 3.80 -1.37
CA THR A 29 -14.23 2.91 -0.81
C THR A 29 -13.02 3.70 -0.30
N LEU A 30 -12.51 4.67 -1.08
CA LEU A 30 -11.40 5.54 -0.64
C LEU A 30 -11.78 6.34 0.62
N ALA A 31 -13.00 6.87 0.69
CA ALA A 31 -13.47 7.61 1.86
C ALA A 31 -13.59 6.69 3.10
N ALA A 32 -13.97 5.43 2.93
CA ALA A 32 -14.09 4.47 4.03
C ALA A 32 -12.73 4.04 4.61
N ILE A 33 -11.67 4.06 3.80
CA ILE A 33 -10.28 3.77 4.22
C ILE A 33 -9.50 5.04 4.58
N ASP A 34 -10.17 6.14 4.91
CA ASP A 34 -9.51 7.37 5.37
C ASP A 34 -8.73 7.13 6.66
N ILE A 35 -7.45 7.53 6.65
CA ILE A 35 -6.50 7.26 7.74
C ILE A 35 -6.88 8.01 9.02
N ARG A 36 -7.37 9.26 8.93
CA ARG A 36 -7.77 10.03 10.11
C ARG A 36 -8.99 9.42 10.78
N ALA A 37 -9.98 9.03 9.98
CA ALA A 37 -11.15 8.33 10.49
C ALA A 37 -10.78 6.96 11.11
N ALA A 38 -9.86 6.23 10.50
CA ALA A 38 -9.35 4.97 11.05
C ALA A 38 -8.62 5.18 12.38
N LEU A 39 -7.77 6.20 12.50
CA LEU A 39 -7.09 6.58 13.75
C LEU A 39 -8.10 6.91 14.85
N ALA A 40 -9.11 7.74 14.56
CA ALA A 40 -10.14 8.11 15.51
C ALA A 40 -10.93 6.89 16.02
N ARG A 41 -11.27 5.96 15.11
CA ARG A 41 -11.94 4.70 15.48
C ARG A 41 -11.06 3.78 16.34
N THR A 42 -9.77 3.69 16.00
CA THR A 42 -8.82 2.75 16.64
C THR A 42 -8.38 3.24 18.00
N LEU A 43 -8.02 4.52 18.13
CA LEU A 43 -7.47 5.09 19.36
C LEU A 43 -8.52 5.72 20.27
N GLY A 44 -9.64 6.22 19.75
CA GLY A 44 -10.80 6.69 20.51
C GLY A 44 -10.45 7.53 21.74
N ARG A 45 -9.81 8.72 21.53
CA ARG A 45 -9.32 9.56 22.63
C ARG A 45 -10.45 10.17 23.46
N HIS A 46 -10.28 10.15 24.78
CA HIS A 46 -11.13 10.86 25.73
C HIS A 46 -10.27 11.50 26.83
N GLY A 47 -10.10 12.82 26.79
CA GLY A 47 -9.17 13.54 27.67
C GLY A 47 -7.72 13.08 27.45
N SER A 48 -7.04 12.66 28.54
CA SER A 48 -5.70 12.07 28.45
C SER A 48 -5.70 10.58 28.08
N LEU A 49 -6.84 9.94 28.03
CA LEU A 49 -6.97 8.50 27.79
C LEU A 49 -7.11 8.20 26.31
N ILE A 50 -6.35 7.21 25.82
CA ILE A 50 -6.53 6.60 24.51
C ILE A 50 -6.86 5.12 24.66
N ARG A 51 -7.71 4.62 23.76
CA ARG A 51 -7.99 3.19 23.64
C ARG A 51 -6.89 2.52 22.84
N TRP A 52 -6.41 1.39 23.33
CA TRP A 52 -5.47 0.52 22.62
C TRP A 52 -5.98 -0.92 22.68
N GLY A 53 -6.89 -1.26 21.80
CA GLY A 53 -7.67 -2.49 21.85
C GLY A 53 -8.62 -2.50 23.04
N GLU A 54 -8.46 -3.50 23.89
CA GLU A 54 -9.21 -3.61 25.15
C GLU A 54 -8.57 -2.83 26.30
N LYS A 55 -7.34 -2.32 26.10
CA LYS A 55 -6.62 -1.55 27.12
C LYS A 55 -6.86 -0.06 26.94
N THR A 56 -6.80 0.67 28.04
CA THR A 56 -6.76 2.12 28.08
C THR A 56 -5.36 2.57 28.50
N ILE A 57 -4.80 3.55 27.81
CA ILE A 57 -3.48 4.11 28.10
C ILE A 57 -3.68 5.58 28.45
N ASP A 58 -3.17 5.98 29.62
CA ASP A 58 -3.18 7.38 30.06
C ASP A 58 -1.92 8.09 29.55
N LEU A 59 -2.10 8.99 28.60
CA LEU A 59 -1.02 9.79 28.03
C LEU A 59 -0.35 10.71 29.05
N ALA A 60 -1.10 11.13 30.10
CA ALA A 60 -0.56 11.98 31.17
C ALA A 60 0.45 11.26 32.08
N ALA A 61 0.50 9.92 32.04
CA ALA A 61 1.51 9.12 32.74
C ALA A 61 2.92 9.26 32.15
N PHE A 62 3.03 9.73 30.89
CA PHE A 62 4.30 9.88 30.19
C PHE A 62 4.80 11.33 30.25
N ARG A 63 6.11 11.49 30.45
CA ARG A 63 6.77 12.80 30.41
C ARG A 63 7.15 13.25 29.00
N ASP A 64 7.35 12.28 28.12
CA ASP A 64 7.79 12.50 26.74
C ASP A 64 6.98 11.59 25.82
N ILE A 65 6.35 12.20 24.82
CA ILE A 65 5.62 11.47 23.78
C ILE A 65 6.35 11.74 22.46
N GLN A 66 6.79 10.67 21.82
CA GLN A 66 7.56 10.73 20.59
C GLN A 66 6.82 10.05 19.44
N VAL A 67 7.09 10.52 18.22
CA VAL A 67 6.54 9.94 16.98
C VAL A 67 7.71 9.60 16.05
N ILE A 68 7.76 8.35 15.62
CA ILE A 68 8.63 7.87 14.54
C ILE A 68 7.71 7.38 13.42
N ALA A 69 7.60 8.17 12.35
CA ALA A 69 6.68 7.90 11.24
C ALA A 69 7.46 7.74 9.94
N TYR A 70 7.26 6.64 9.21
CA TYR A 70 7.88 6.48 7.90
C TYR A 70 7.14 5.50 6.98
N GLY A 71 7.18 5.80 5.68
CA GLY A 71 6.45 5.11 4.63
C GLY A 71 5.63 6.07 3.77
N LYS A 72 4.96 5.54 2.76
CA LYS A 72 4.16 6.35 1.82
C LYS A 72 2.96 7.03 2.51
N ALA A 73 2.32 6.35 3.48
CA ALA A 73 1.18 6.90 4.23
C ALA A 73 1.59 7.61 5.54
N ALA A 74 2.87 7.69 5.86
CA ALA A 74 3.36 8.19 7.14
C ALA A 74 2.96 9.65 7.43
N PHE A 75 2.88 10.49 6.39
CA PHE A 75 2.44 11.88 6.55
C PHE A 75 0.99 11.95 7.05
N ALA A 76 0.06 11.25 6.39
CA ALA A 76 -1.36 11.24 6.77
C ALA A 76 -1.57 10.62 8.16
N MET A 77 -0.82 9.56 8.48
CA MET A 77 -0.84 8.94 9.81
C MET A 77 -0.34 9.89 10.91
N ALA A 78 0.80 10.57 10.67
CA ALA A 78 1.37 11.52 11.62
C ALA A 78 0.47 12.75 11.80
N GLU A 79 -0.05 13.31 10.71
CA GLU A 79 -0.98 14.43 10.73
C GLU A 79 -2.23 14.09 11.55
N GLY A 80 -2.88 12.95 11.26
CA GLY A 80 -4.07 12.50 11.98
C GLY A 80 -3.80 12.24 13.47
N LEU A 81 -2.65 11.65 13.81
CA LEU A 81 -2.26 11.44 15.21
C LEU A 81 -2.02 12.77 15.94
N LEU A 82 -1.29 13.71 15.33
CA LEU A 82 -1.04 15.02 15.93
C LEU A 82 -2.32 15.82 16.14
N ASP A 83 -3.23 15.83 15.16
CA ASP A 83 -4.54 16.47 15.27
C ASP A 83 -5.37 15.88 16.42
N MET A 84 -5.34 14.54 16.56
CA MET A 84 -6.04 13.84 17.64
C MET A 84 -5.44 14.14 19.02
N LEU A 85 -4.12 14.32 19.13
CA LEU A 85 -3.44 14.58 20.40
C LEU A 85 -3.47 16.06 20.81
N ALA A 86 -3.65 16.99 19.87
CA ALA A 86 -3.72 18.42 20.15
C ALA A 86 -4.99 18.80 20.92
N PRO A 87 -4.98 19.96 21.64
CA PRO A 87 -3.80 20.79 21.94
C PRO A 87 -3.02 20.36 23.17
N GLU A 88 -3.53 19.39 23.94
CA GLU A 88 -3.01 19.03 25.27
C GLU A 88 -1.65 18.34 25.21
N PHE A 89 -1.45 17.52 24.15
CA PHE A 89 -0.21 16.81 23.95
C PHE A 89 0.46 17.27 22.67
N ARG A 90 1.78 17.54 22.75
CA ARG A 90 2.60 18.01 21.64
C ARG A 90 3.77 17.08 21.44
N PRO A 91 3.57 15.97 20.75
CA PRO A 91 4.64 15.01 20.45
C PRO A 91 5.75 15.67 19.63
N ARG A 92 6.97 15.16 19.79
CA ARG A 92 8.12 15.47 18.95
C ARG A 92 8.60 14.22 18.24
N GLY A 93 9.33 14.36 17.15
CA GLY A 93 9.85 13.16 16.50
C GLY A 93 10.32 13.37 15.09
N ILE A 94 10.28 12.29 14.33
CA ILE A 94 10.81 12.20 12.97
C ILE A 94 9.72 11.66 12.03
N LEU A 95 9.58 12.35 10.89
CA LEU A 95 8.74 11.92 9.76
C LEU A 95 9.65 11.69 8.55
N VAL A 96 9.65 10.48 7.99
CA VAL A 96 10.42 10.15 6.78
C VAL A 96 9.48 9.73 5.67
N VAL A 97 9.54 10.43 4.54
CA VAL A 97 8.63 10.28 3.41
C VAL A 97 9.40 10.16 2.08
N PRO A 98 8.82 9.50 1.06
CA PRO A 98 9.49 9.35 -0.24
C PRO A 98 9.45 10.63 -1.11
N ALA A 99 8.55 11.57 -0.80
CA ALA A 99 8.41 12.85 -1.50
C ALA A 99 8.09 13.96 -0.51
N ALA A 100 8.37 15.21 -0.91
CA ALA A 100 8.07 16.37 -0.06
C ALA A 100 6.57 16.43 0.28
N PRO A 101 6.21 16.50 1.57
CA PRO A 101 4.81 16.57 1.95
C PRO A 101 4.24 17.96 1.66
N PRO A 102 2.90 18.10 1.56
CA PRO A 102 2.27 19.39 1.21
C PRO A 102 2.52 20.50 2.25
N ARG A 103 2.81 20.13 3.49
CA ARG A 103 3.12 21.06 4.57
C ARG A 103 4.02 20.40 5.63
N LYS A 104 4.69 21.22 6.43
CA LYS A 104 5.44 20.73 7.61
C LYS A 104 4.47 20.41 8.76
N LEU A 105 4.76 19.35 9.50
CA LEU A 105 4.06 19.02 10.73
C LEU A 105 4.85 19.57 11.93
N HIS A 106 4.16 20.35 12.77
CA HIS A 106 4.81 20.96 13.95
C HIS A 106 5.29 19.87 14.92
N GLY A 107 6.49 20.02 15.42
CA GLY A 107 7.10 19.04 16.34
C GLY A 107 7.82 17.87 15.66
N LEU A 108 7.64 17.67 14.36
CA LEU A 108 8.32 16.60 13.61
C LEU A 108 9.39 17.14 12.68
N GLN A 109 10.59 16.57 12.76
CA GLN A 109 11.63 16.77 11.76
C GLN A 109 11.29 15.92 10.53
N THR A 110 11.06 16.58 9.39
CA THR A 110 10.73 15.90 8.14
C THR A 110 11.97 15.64 7.30
N ILE A 111 12.14 14.41 6.84
CA ILE A 111 13.21 13.97 5.95
C ILE A 111 12.58 13.36 4.70
N VAL A 112 13.02 13.78 3.51
CA VAL A 112 12.67 13.16 2.24
C VAL A 112 13.79 12.19 1.89
N ALA A 113 13.48 10.89 1.83
CA ALA A 113 14.46 9.83 1.66
C ALA A 113 14.18 8.97 0.43
N GLY A 114 15.16 8.16 0.00
CA GLY A 114 15.06 7.38 -1.22
C GLY A 114 14.12 6.17 -1.11
N HIS A 115 13.37 5.95 -2.18
CA HIS A 115 12.53 4.77 -2.37
C HIS A 115 12.43 4.47 -3.88
N PRO A 116 12.57 3.22 -4.32
CA PRO A 116 12.73 1.97 -3.55
C PRO A 116 14.18 1.68 -3.07
N VAL A 117 15.16 2.47 -3.50
CA VAL A 117 16.57 2.29 -3.15
C VAL A 117 16.97 3.26 -2.04
N PRO A 118 17.65 2.81 -0.96
CA PRO A 118 18.15 3.69 0.09
C PRO A 118 19.13 4.74 -0.45
N THR A 119 19.06 5.96 0.11
CA THR A 119 19.92 7.08 -0.22
C THR A 119 20.69 7.58 1.03
N ARG A 120 21.53 8.61 0.87
CA ARG A 120 22.17 9.28 2.00
C ARG A 120 21.17 9.80 3.03
N ASP A 121 20.02 10.28 2.57
CA ASP A 121 18.94 10.73 3.46
C ASP A 121 18.28 9.58 4.20
N SER A 122 18.20 8.37 3.60
CA SER A 122 17.75 7.16 4.29
C SER A 122 18.70 6.77 5.44
N PHE A 123 20.00 6.87 5.23
CA PHE A 123 21.00 6.63 6.25
C PHE A 123 20.98 7.73 7.32
N HIS A 124 20.83 8.99 6.92
CA HIS A 124 20.66 10.09 7.85
C HIS A 124 19.42 9.90 8.74
N ALA A 125 18.29 9.50 8.14
CA ALA A 125 17.06 9.19 8.86
C ALA A 125 17.26 8.03 9.85
N GLY A 126 17.88 6.93 9.42
CA GLY A 126 18.16 5.78 10.28
C GLY A 126 19.00 6.15 11.50
N ARG A 127 20.05 6.91 11.30
CA ARG A 127 20.90 7.40 12.39
C ARG A 127 20.14 8.31 13.35
N LEU A 128 19.34 9.25 12.86
CA LEU A 128 18.55 10.14 13.71
C LEU A 128 17.49 9.38 14.51
N VAL A 129 16.83 8.37 13.91
CA VAL A 129 15.87 7.51 14.61
C VAL A 129 16.56 6.75 15.74
N LEU A 130 17.72 6.13 15.48
CA LEU A 130 18.49 5.43 16.50
C LEU A 130 18.96 6.36 17.62
N ASP A 131 19.49 7.54 17.28
CA ASP A 131 19.91 8.57 18.24
C ASP A 131 18.75 9.07 19.10
N GLN A 132 17.56 9.24 18.54
CA GLN A 132 16.37 9.65 19.30
C GLN A 132 15.90 8.54 20.24
N LEU A 133 15.80 7.30 19.75
CA LEU A 133 15.33 6.17 20.51
C LEU A 133 16.27 5.76 21.65
N SER A 134 17.60 5.90 21.47
CA SER A 134 18.60 5.60 22.51
C SER A 134 18.47 6.49 23.76
N ARG A 135 17.77 7.62 23.67
CA ARG A 135 17.53 8.56 24.80
C ARG A 135 16.20 8.33 25.50
N THR A 136 15.43 7.32 25.08
CA THR A 136 14.14 6.99 25.68
C THR A 136 14.31 6.27 27.02
N ASN A 137 13.27 6.32 27.86
CA ASN A 137 13.24 5.68 29.16
C ASN A 137 11.82 5.22 29.52
N ALA A 138 11.61 4.67 30.72
CA ALA A 138 10.32 4.14 31.17
C ALA A 138 9.16 5.17 31.25
N ARG A 139 9.47 6.48 31.15
CA ARG A 139 8.47 7.55 31.07
C ARG A 139 8.29 8.11 29.65
N THR A 140 8.81 7.43 28.65
CA THR A 140 8.65 7.79 27.23
C THR A 140 7.61 6.88 26.59
N LEU A 141 6.68 7.49 25.88
CA LEU A 141 5.79 6.80 24.94
C LEU A 141 6.25 7.09 23.52
N VAL A 142 6.47 6.05 22.74
CA VAL A 142 6.82 6.18 21.31
C VAL A 142 5.69 5.61 20.45
N PHE A 143 5.12 6.45 19.61
CA PHE A 143 4.25 6.01 18.52
C PHE A 143 5.11 5.74 17.29
N PHE A 144 5.09 4.51 16.80
CA PHE A 144 5.63 4.13 15.50
C PHE A 144 4.47 4.09 14.51
N LEU A 145 4.58 4.90 13.44
CA LEU A 145 3.58 4.98 12.37
C LEU A 145 4.23 4.46 11.10
N LEU A 146 3.88 3.26 10.71
CA LEU A 146 4.56 2.50 9.66
C LEU A 146 3.64 2.23 8.48
N SER A 147 4.16 2.39 7.26
CA SER A 147 3.45 1.99 6.06
C SER A 147 4.37 1.47 4.97
N GLY A 148 3.82 1.00 3.87
CA GLY A 148 4.55 0.49 2.72
C GLY A 148 5.65 1.45 2.23
N GLY A 149 6.74 0.89 1.72
CA GLY A 149 7.94 1.63 1.30
C GLY A 149 8.93 1.98 2.43
N GLY A 150 8.55 1.78 3.71
CA GLY A 150 9.36 2.16 4.87
C GLY A 150 10.75 1.54 4.94
N SER A 151 10.92 0.33 4.40
CA SER A 151 12.20 -0.40 4.46
C SER A 151 13.38 0.32 3.79
N ALA A 152 13.13 1.12 2.75
CA ALA A 152 14.17 1.89 2.07
C ALA A 152 14.37 3.29 2.67
N LEU A 153 13.32 3.84 3.28
CA LEU A 153 13.31 5.21 3.80
C LEU A 153 14.13 5.37 5.08
N VAL A 154 14.15 4.35 5.94
CA VAL A 154 14.91 4.35 7.20
C VAL A 154 15.86 3.16 7.20
N GLU A 155 17.14 3.45 7.01
CA GLU A 155 18.19 2.43 6.93
C GLU A 155 19.43 2.86 7.67
N TRP A 156 20.04 1.91 8.38
CA TRP A 156 21.35 2.07 8.99
C TRP A 156 22.03 0.70 9.10
N PRO A 157 23.30 0.55 8.66
CA PRO A 157 23.97 -0.73 8.78
C PRO A 157 24.20 -1.11 10.25
N LEU A 158 24.14 -2.40 10.52
CA LEU A 158 24.47 -2.92 11.85
C LEU A 158 25.97 -2.77 12.14
N ASP A 159 26.79 -2.88 11.11
CA ASP A 159 28.24 -2.76 11.17
C ASP A 159 28.73 -1.46 10.53
N ALA A 160 29.63 -0.77 11.20
CA ALA A 160 30.13 0.54 10.77
C ALA A 160 31.02 0.51 9.51
N ASP A 161 31.53 -0.65 9.12
CA ASP A 161 32.33 -0.86 7.91
C ASP A 161 31.50 -1.08 6.64
N VAL A 162 30.17 -1.16 6.77
CA VAL A 162 29.26 -1.30 5.63
C VAL A 162 28.78 0.07 5.19
N THR A 163 29.09 0.45 3.96
CA THR A 163 28.78 1.77 3.39
C THR A 163 27.37 1.82 2.77
N LEU A 164 26.94 3.02 2.37
CA LEU A 164 25.69 3.19 1.60
C LEU A 164 25.80 2.47 0.24
N GLU A 165 26.92 2.59 -0.42
CA GLU A 165 27.20 1.95 -1.70
C GLU A 165 27.11 0.42 -1.58
N ASP A 166 27.60 -0.15 -0.48
CA ASP A 166 27.46 -1.57 -0.16
C ASP A 166 26.00 -1.99 0.02
N PHE A 167 25.23 -1.18 0.75
CA PHE A 167 23.78 -1.43 0.89
C PHE A 167 23.01 -1.32 -0.43
N GLN A 168 23.38 -0.40 -1.30
CA GLN A 168 22.78 -0.28 -2.63
C GLN A 168 23.12 -1.48 -3.51
N GLN A 169 24.35 -1.96 -3.47
CA GLN A 169 24.76 -3.19 -4.17
C GLN A 169 24.04 -4.42 -3.62
N LEU A 170 23.96 -4.56 -2.29
CA LEU A 170 23.16 -5.59 -1.62
C LEU A 170 21.69 -5.55 -2.06
N HIS A 171 21.10 -4.36 -2.04
CA HIS A 171 19.70 -4.16 -2.46
C HIS A 171 19.50 -4.65 -3.90
N TYR A 172 20.37 -4.23 -4.82
CA TYR A 172 20.29 -4.66 -6.22
C TYR A 172 20.42 -6.18 -6.36
N ALA A 173 21.41 -6.79 -5.69
CA ALA A 173 21.60 -8.23 -5.71
C ALA A 173 20.36 -9.00 -5.23
N LEU A 174 19.72 -8.50 -4.15
CA LEU A 174 18.53 -9.12 -3.56
C LEU A 174 17.29 -8.98 -4.45
N VAL A 175 17.02 -7.81 -5.02
CA VAL A 175 15.81 -7.61 -5.84
C VAL A 175 15.89 -8.25 -7.22
N THR A 176 17.10 -8.58 -7.70
CA THR A 176 17.32 -9.20 -9.01
C THR A 176 17.57 -10.70 -8.95
N CYS A 177 17.61 -11.31 -7.75
CA CYS A 177 17.92 -12.74 -7.61
C CYS A 177 16.73 -13.67 -7.87
N GLY A 178 15.51 -13.16 -7.92
CA GLY A 178 14.29 -13.98 -8.08
C GLY A 178 13.77 -14.63 -6.80
N ALA A 179 14.37 -14.31 -5.64
CA ALA A 179 13.88 -14.79 -4.35
C ALA A 179 12.55 -14.14 -3.96
N PRO A 180 11.67 -14.84 -3.23
CA PRO A 180 10.46 -14.23 -2.66
C PRO A 180 10.82 -13.15 -1.64
N ILE A 181 9.88 -12.21 -1.44
CA ILE A 181 10.11 -11.02 -0.58
C ILE A 181 10.47 -11.38 0.87
N GLU A 182 9.95 -12.47 1.39
CA GLU A 182 10.24 -12.98 2.73
C GLU A 182 11.73 -13.37 2.86
N ALA A 183 12.27 -14.04 1.87
CA ALA A 183 13.69 -14.43 1.82
C ALA A 183 14.60 -13.20 1.68
N ILE A 184 14.23 -12.24 0.83
CA ILE A 184 14.92 -10.95 0.71
C ILE A 184 14.94 -10.22 2.06
N ASN A 185 13.81 -10.15 2.73
CA ASN A 185 13.68 -9.46 4.01
C ASN A 185 14.46 -10.17 5.13
N ALA A 186 14.57 -11.50 5.13
CA ALA A 186 15.41 -12.22 6.08
C ALA A 186 16.86 -11.72 6.02
N VAL A 187 17.44 -11.60 4.82
CA VAL A 187 18.80 -11.06 4.65
C VAL A 187 18.90 -9.61 5.11
N ARG A 188 17.96 -8.75 4.70
CA ARG A 188 17.96 -7.33 5.06
C ARG A 188 17.88 -7.10 6.57
N LYS A 189 17.04 -7.83 7.28
CA LYS A 189 16.84 -7.69 8.73
C LYS A 189 18.12 -8.01 9.52
N HIS A 190 18.90 -8.98 9.08
CA HIS A 190 20.13 -9.39 9.78
C HIS A 190 21.35 -8.49 9.51
N LEU A 191 21.26 -7.57 8.53
CA LEU A 191 22.32 -6.63 8.21
C LEU A 191 22.01 -5.17 8.63
N SER A 192 20.77 -4.89 9.07
CA SER A 192 20.28 -3.55 9.37
C SER A 192 20.06 -3.34 10.88
N ALA A 193 20.48 -2.20 11.40
CA ALA A 193 20.20 -1.77 12.79
C ALA A 193 18.79 -1.20 12.98
N THR A 194 18.00 -1.04 11.91
CA THR A 194 16.68 -0.43 11.97
C THR A 194 15.54 -1.40 11.67
N LYS A 195 15.83 -2.68 11.46
CA LYS A 195 14.86 -3.71 11.03
C LYS A 195 14.80 -4.88 12.02
N GLY A 196 13.82 -5.78 11.81
CA GLY A 196 13.74 -7.06 12.55
C GLY A 196 13.68 -6.89 14.08
N GLY A 197 12.88 -5.96 14.60
CA GLY A 197 12.73 -5.74 16.04
C GLY A 197 13.77 -4.81 16.66
N ARG A 198 14.81 -4.41 15.95
CA ARG A 198 15.93 -3.67 16.53
C ARG A 198 15.59 -2.25 16.99
N LEU A 199 14.57 -1.59 16.42
CA LEU A 199 14.11 -0.32 16.98
C LEU A 199 13.38 -0.49 18.33
N ALA A 200 12.72 -1.64 18.53
CA ALA A 200 12.19 -1.95 19.85
C ALA A 200 13.30 -2.24 20.88
N GLU A 201 14.39 -2.88 20.44
CA GLU A 201 15.58 -3.15 21.26
C GLU A 201 16.24 -1.84 21.70
N VAL A 202 16.48 -0.88 20.79
CA VAL A 202 17.05 0.43 21.12
C VAL A 202 16.17 1.21 22.08
N ALA A 203 14.85 1.12 21.95
CA ALA A 203 13.87 1.78 22.84
C ALA A 203 13.41 0.85 23.98
N LEU A 204 14.30 0.03 24.55
CA LEU A 204 14.00 -1.08 25.47
C LEU A 204 13.00 -0.69 26.56
N TRP A 205 13.22 0.41 27.26
CA TRP A 205 12.43 0.82 28.41
C TRP A 205 11.18 1.64 28.08
N ALA A 206 11.07 2.14 26.86
CA ALA A 206 9.92 2.95 26.46
C ALA A 206 8.69 2.08 26.19
N THR A 207 7.51 2.67 26.42
CA THR A 207 6.26 2.09 25.88
C THR A 207 6.22 2.35 24.36
N LYS A 208 6.06 1.31 23.57
CA LYS A 208 6.09 1.34 22.12
C LYS A 208 4.73 0.94 21.56
N LEU A 209 4.06 1.88 20.88
CA LEU A 209 2.77 1.64 20.23
C LEU A 209 2.97 1.78 18.72
N THR A 210 2.87 0.69 18.01
CA THR A 210 3.07 0.65 16.57
C THR A 210 1.73 0.55 15.85
N LEU A 211 1.44 1.50 14.96
CA LEU A 211 0.31 1.49 14.05
C LEU A 211 0.81 1.22 12.64
N GLY A 212 0.20 0.25 11.96
CA GLY A 212 0.53 -0.10 10.58
C GLY A 212 -0.59 0.25 9.59
N VAL A 213 -0.23 0.83 8.45
CA VAL A 213 -1.05 0.80 7.23
C VAL A 213 -0.33 -0.14 6.28
N SER A 214 -0.92 -1.29 6.00
CA SER A 214 -0.20 -2.41 5.42
C SER A 214 -0.91 -3.02 4.22
N ASP A 215 -0.14 -3.24 3.18
CA ASP A 215 -0.46 -4.06 2.02
C ASP A 215 -0.02 -5.53 2.17
N VAL A 216 0.46 -5.89 3.35
CA VAL A 216 0.95 -7.24 3.69
C VAL A 216 -0.21 -8.09 4.22
N PRO A 217 -0.31 -9.38 3.84
CA PRO A 217 -1.32 -10.29 4.37
C PRO A 217 -1.27 -10.41 5.90
N GLU A 218 -2.42 -10.69 6.50
CA GLU A 218 -2.53 -10.94 7.94
C GLU A 218 -1.63 -12.11 8.38
N GLY A 219 -0.97 -11.96 9.52
CA GLY A 219 0.03 -12.90 10.03
C GLY A 219 1.45 -12.67 9.51
N HIS A 220 1.64 -11.76 8.56
CA HIS A 220 2.94 -11.40 8.00
C HIS A 220 3.37 -9.96 8.34
N GLU A 221 2.81 -9.36 9.38
CA GLU A 221 3.00 -7.95 9.76
C GLU A 221 4.48 -7.59 9.95
N SER A 222 5.33 -8.57 10.28
CA SER A 222 6.79 -8.38 10.39
C SER A 222 7.47 -8.06 9.04
N ALA A 223 6.75 -8.17 7.91
CA ALA A 223 7.23 -7.72 6.61
C ALA A 223 7.04 -6.20 6.43
N LEU A 224 6.05 -5.58 7.09
CA LEU A 224 5.78 -4.14 7.01
C LEU A 224 7.02 -3.35 7.48
N ALA A 225 7.56 -2.52 6.59
CA ALA A 225 8.80 -1.77 6.82
C ALA A 225 9.97 -2.65 7.35
N SER A 226 9.94 -3.97 7.05
CA SER A 226 10.84 -5.02 7.58
C SER A 226 10.78 -5.19 9.10
N GLY A 227 9.62 -4.95 9.72
CA GLY A 227 9.32 -5.27 11.12
C GLY A 227 10.20 -4.60 12.17
N PRO A 228 10.37 -3.26 12.16
CA PRO A 228 11.34 -2.57 13.02
C PRO A 228 11.07 -2.72 14.52
N THR A 229 9.80 -2.94 14.88
CA THR A 229 9.32 -3.05 16.27
C THR A 229 8.63 -4.39 16.56
N LEU A 230 8.70 -5.33 15.61
CA LEU A 230 8.09 -6.65 15.70
C LEU A 230 9.17 -7.73 15.78
N PRO A 231 8.88 -8.86 16.45
CA PRO A 231 9.76 -10.01 16.45
C PRO A 231 10.05 -10.51 15.04
N ASP A 232 11.27 -10.95 14.80
CA ASP A 232 11.64 -11.56 13.54
C ASP A 232 11.64 -13.08 13.66
N PRO A 233 10.78 -13.80 12.91
CA PRO A 233 10.76 -15.25 12.95
C PRO A 233 11.96 -15.90 12.25
N THR A 234 12.71 -15.15 11.40
CA THR A 234 13.85 -15.68 10.64
C THR A 234 15.13 -15.70 11.47
N THR A 235 16.01 -16.64 11.19
CA THR A 235 17.27 -16.89 11.92
C THR A 235 18.48 -16.62 11.02
N VAL A 236 19.65 -16.48 11.61
CA VAL A 236 20.93 -16.43 10.88
C VAL A 236 21.10 -17.68 9.98
N ARG A 237 20.60 -18.84 10.41
CA ARG A 237 20.62 -20.07 9.59
C ARG A 237 19.74 -19.93 8.34
N ASP A 238 18.58 -19.32 8.46
CA ASP A 238 17.70 -19.07 7.31
C ASP A 238 18.34 -18.10 6.32
N VAL A 239 19.03 -17.08 6.82
CA VAL A 239 19.78 -16.14 5.99
C VAL A 239 20.89 -16.82 5.20
N HIS A 240 21.69 -17.71 5.83
CA HIS A 240 22.71 -18.48 5.13
C HIS A 240 22.09 -19.37 4.06
N ARG A 241 20.98 -20.04 4.35
CA ARG A 241 20.26 -20.88 3.37
C ARG A 241 19.80 -20.07 2.16
N VAL A 242 19.22 -18.89 2.36
CA VAL A 242 18.78 -17.99 1.27
C VAL A 242 19.97 -17.56 0.41
N VAL A 243 21.08 -17.17 1.03
CA VAL A 243 22.28 -16.70 0.31
C VAL A 243 22.90 -17.84 -0.53
N GLU A 244 22.87 -19.07 -0.02
CA GLU A 244 23.33 -20.25 -0.74
C GLU A 244 22.40 -20.62 -1.88
N GLU A 245 21.07 -20.73 -1.62
CA GLU A 245 20.03 -21.13 -2.59
C GLU A 245 20.00 -20.20 -3.82
N TYR A 246 20.13 -18.90 -3.61
CA TYR A 246 20.09 -17.90 -4.69
C TYR A 246 21.46 -17.45 -5.19
N HIS A 247 22.53 -18.12 -4.78
CA HIS A 247 23.91 -17.84 -5.19
C HIS A 247 24.28 -16.34 -5.04
N LEU A 248 23.99 -15.77 -3.86
CA LEU A 248 24.10 -14.35 -3.62
C LEU A 248 25.50 -13.92 -3.13
N LEU A 249 26.25 -14.83 -2.52
CA LEU A 249 27.49 -14.48 -1.82
C LEU A 249 28.50 -13.73 -2.71
N GLU A 250 28.68 -14.18 -3.97
CA GLU A 250 29.59 -13.58 -4.93
C GLU A 250 29.07 -12.24 -5.52
N LYS A 251 27.77 -11.93 -5.32
CA LYS A 251 27.15 -10.68 -5.75
C LYS A 251 27.21 -9.61 -4.68
N PHE A 252 27.54 -9.99 -3.45
CA PHE A 252 27.62 -9.06 -2.33
C PHE A 252 28.94 -8.27 -2.35
N PRO A 253 28.94 -7.02 -1.85
CA PRO A 253 30.19 -6.28 -1.67
C PRO A 253 31.09 -6.97 -0.64
N PRO A 254 32.41 -6.78 -0.72
CA PRO A 254 33.39 -7.46 0.15
C PRO A 254 33.16 -7.27 1.65
N SER A 255 32.66 -6.10 2.08
CA SER A 255 32.29 -5.79 3.47
C SER A 255 31.22 -6.75 3.98
N ILE A 256 30.17 -7.02 3.18
CA ILE A 256 29.06 -7.92 3.51
C ILE A 256 29.47 -9.38 3.29
N GLU A 257 30.13 -9.71 2.18
CA GLU A 257 30.62 -11.08 1.89
C GLU A 257 31.46 -11.62 3.05
N SER A 258 32.36 -10.77 3.60
CA SER A 258 33.21 -11.13 4.71
C SER A 258 32.44 -11.52 5.99
N LYS A 259 31.28 -10.90 6.24
CA LYS A 259 30.42 -11.23 7.39
C LYS A 259 29.89 -12.66 7.30
N PHE A 260 29.48 -13.06 6.10
CA PHE A 260 29.00 -14.44 5.85
C PHE A 260 30.13 -15.45 5.98
N LYS A 261 31.29 -15.19 5.36
CA LYS A 261 32.44 -16.09 5.41
C LYS A 261 33.02 -16.29 6.81
N ARG A 262 32.91 -15.28 7.67
CA ARG A 262 33.43 -15.29 9.05
C ARG A 262 32.38 -15.63 10.09
N HIS A 263 31.16 -15.95 9.69
CA HIS A 263 30.01 -16.19 10.59
C HIS A 263 29.79 -15.06 11.59
N MET A 264 29.81 -13.79 11.13
CA MET A 264 29.67 -12.58 11.95
C MET A 264 28.27 -11.98 11.89
N LEU A 265 27.27 -12.74 11.50
CA LEU A 265 25.88 -12.28 11.57
C LEU A 265 25.34 -12.47 12.98
N PHE A 266 24.50 -11.52 13.40
CA PHE A 266 23.82 -11.55 14.69
C PHE A 266 22.33 -11.86 14.52
N GLU A 267 21.79 -12.63 15.46
CA GLU A 267 20.35 -12.85 15.49
C GLU A 267 19.58 -11.54 15.70
N THR A 268 18.40 -11.48 15.11
CA THR A 268 17.40 -10.46 15.37
C THR A 268 16.62 -10.79 16.64
N PRO A 269 16.03 -9.81 17.36
CA PRO A 269 15.14 -10.08 18.49
C PRO A 269 13.99 -11.04 18.15
N LYS A 270 13.74 -12.02 19.01
CA LYS A 270 12.73 -13.08 18.86
C LYS A 270 11.48 -12.81 19.73
N ALA A 271 10.41 -13.58 19.52
CA ALA A 271 9.11 -13.34 20.15
C ALA A 271 9.13 -13.38 21.69
N ASP A 272 10.02 -14.17 22.26
CA ASP A 272 10.23 -14.33 23.72
C ASP A 272 11.23 -13.34 24.31
N ASP A 273 11.79 -12.46 23.49
CA ASP A 273 12.79 -11.48 23.93
C ASP A 273 12.13 -10.37 24.78
N PRO A 274 12.71 -10.02 25.94
CA PRO A 274 12.20 -8.96 26.82
C PRO A 274 12.05 -7.58 26.15
N VAL A 275 12.71 -7.30 25.03
CA VAL A 275 12.59 -6.05 24.27
C VAL A 275 11.16 -5.74 23.83
N PHE A 276 10.31 -6.77 23.72
CA PHE A 276 8.90 -6.62 23.35
C PHE A 276 7.93 -6.48 24.53
N SER A 277 8.39 -6.54 25.78
CA SER A 277 7.52 -6.46 26.98
C SER A 277 6.64 -5.20 27.03
N HIS A 278 7.13 -4.09 26.46
CA HIS A 278 6.43 -2.81 26.37
C HIS A 278 6.15 -2.40 24.92
N ALA A 279 6.12 -3.35 23.98
CA ALA A 279 5.81 -3.13 22.59
C ALA A 279 4.43 -3.72 22.24
N SER A 280 3.69 -3.02 21.42
CA SER A 280 2.40 -3.49 20.91
C SER A 280 2.17 -2.98 19.51
N PHE A 281 1.66 -3.84 18.63
CA PHE A 281 1.32 -3.54 17.25
C PHE A 281 -0.18 -3.59 17.03
N ARG A 282 -0.68 -2.69 16.19
CA ARG A 282 -2.05 -2.72 15.66
C ARG A 282 -2.05 -2.33 14.20
N LEU A 283 -2.75 -3.11 13.42
CA LEU A 283 -3.09 -2.72 12.07
C LEU A 283 -4.16 -1.62 12.13
N LEU A 284 -3.89 -0.48 11.51
CA LEU A 284 -4.81 0.64 11.39
C LEU A 284 -5.73 0.46 10.19
N LEU A 285 -5.12 0.11 9.05
CA LEU A 285 -5.78 -0.24 7.79
C LEU A 285 -4.98 -1.34 7.09
N GLY A 286 -5.66 -2.29 6.49
CA GLY A 286 -5.08 -3.40 5.75
C GLY A 286 -5.88 -3.76 4.50
N LEU A 287 -5.43 -4.81 3.83
CA LEU A 287 -6.08 -5.34 2.62
C LEU A 287 -7.56 -5.68 2.87
N HIS A 288 -7.85 -6.27 4.02
CA HIS A 288 -9.22 -6.62 4.40
C HIS A 288 -10.14 -5.38 4.42
N ASP A 289 -9.63 -4.22 4.89
CA ASP A 289 -10.42 -2.99 4.90
C ASP A 289 -10.75 -2.51 3.49
N LEU A 290 -9.79 -2.58 2.56
CA LEU A 290 -10.01 -2.22 1.16
C LEU A 290 -11.10 -3.10 0.53
N PHE A 291 -10.92 -4.40 0.63
CA PHE A 291 -11.83 -5.40 0.06
C PHE A 291 -13.25 -5.31 0.64
N HIS A 292 -13.34 -5.29 1.97
CA HIS A 292 -14.61 -5.24 2.68
C HIS A 292 -15.41 -3.97 2.38
N ASN A 293 -14.76 -2.82 2.34
CA ASN A 293 -15.45 -1.57 2.02
C ASN A 293 -15.88 -1.50 0.55
N ALA A 294 -15.06 -1.99 -0.38
CA ALA A 294 -15.43 -2.07 -1.80
C ALA A 294 -16.62 -3.01 -2.01
N HIS A 295 -16.60 -4.20 -1.37
CA HIS A 295 -17.70 -5.16 -1.41
C HIS A 295 -19.00 -4.55 -0.89
N ARG A 296 -18.96 -3.94 0.30
CA ARG A 296 -20.15 -3.28 0.90
C ARG A 296 -20.71 -2.16 0.03
N ALA A 297 -19.84 -1.32 -0.55
CA ALA A 297 -20.28 -0.23 -1.42
C ALA A 297 -20.98 -0.79 -2.68
N THR A 298 -20.45 -1.89 -3.24
CA THR A 298 -21.01 -2.54 -4.42
C THR A 298 -22.35 -3.21 -4.10
N GLU A 299 -22.48 -3.93 -2.98
CA GLU A 299 -23.77 -4.50 -2.53
C GLU A 299 -24.80 -3.42 -2.23
N ALA A 300 -24.39 -2.31 -1.60
CA ALA A 300 -25.30 -1.18 -1.33
C ALA A 300 -25.80 -0.52 -2.62
N ALA A 301 -25.02 -0.60 -3.72
CA ALA A 301 -25.43 -0.19 -5.05
C ALA A 301 -26.35 -1.21 -5.76
N GLY A 302 -26.67 -2.34 -5.12
CA GLY A 302 -27.63 -3.35 -5.61
C GLY A 302 -27.01 -4.48 -6.42
N PHE A 303 -25.69 -4.65 -6.43
CA PHE A 303 -25.02 -5.72 -7.17
C PHE A 303 -24.87 -6.99 -6.32
N ILE A 304 -25.04 -8.15 -6.96
CA ILE A 304 -24.56 -9.42 -6.41
C ILE A 304 -23.03 -9.45 -6.62
N THR A 305 -22.28 -9.41 -5.53
CA THR A 305 -20.84 -9.15 -5.56
C THR A 305 -20.03 -10.39 -5.14
N ILE A 306 -19.01 -10.71 -5.90
CA ILE A 306 -17.95 -11.63 -5.48
C ILE A 306 -16.61 -10.89 -5.39
N CYS A 307 -15.73 -11.41 -4.53
CA CYS A 307 -14.38 -10.91 -4.34
C CYS A 307 -13.38 -11.96 -4.83
N ASP A 308 -12.44 -11.56 -5.69
CA ASP A 308 -11.41 -12.44 -6.22
C ASP A 308 -10.06 -11.71 -6.32
N ASN A 309 -9.11 -12.06 -5.47
CA ASN A 309 -7.75 -11.52 -5.46
C ASN A 309 -6.71 -12.50 -6.03
N SER A 310 -7.14 -13.59 -6.65
CA SER A 310 -6.22 -14.57 -7.26
C SER A 310 -5.32 -13.98 -8.35
N PRO A 311 -5.71 -12.90 -9.09
CA PRO A 311 -4.86 -12.29 -10.11
C PRO A 311 -3.67 -11.47 -9.59
N ASP A 312 -3.38 -11.46 -8.31
CA ASP A 312 -2.20 -10.77 -7.76
C ASP A 312 -0.90 -11.29 -8.41
N GLY A 313 -0.09 -10.38 -8.93
CA GLY A 313 1.15 -10.68 -9.65
C GLY A 313 0.99 -11.22 -11.08
N TRP A 314 -0.24 -11.44 -11.56
CA TRP A 314 -0.45 -12.01 -12.90
C TRP A 314 -0.19 -11.00 -14.02
N PRO A 315 0.23 -11.48 -15.21
CA PRO A 315 0.21 -10.66 -16.43
C PRO A 315 -1.20 -10.11 -16.71
N ILE A 316 -1.26 -8.89 -17.29
CA ILE A 316 -2.52 -8.18 -17.55
C ILE A 316 -3.50 -8.99 -18.38
N ASP A 317 -3.04 -9.61 -19.47
CA ASP A 317 -3.86 -10.42 -20.36
C ASP A 317 -4.55 -11.57 -19.63
N LYS A 318 -3.79 -12.31 -18.82
CA LYS A 318 -4.33 -13.40 -17.99
C LYS A 318 -5.31 -12.87 -16.94
N ALA A 319 -4.98 -11.76 -16.29
CA ALA A 319 -5.82 -11.17 -15.24
C ALA A 319 -7.16 -10.63 -15.81
N THR A 320 -7.12 -9.97 -16.98
CA THR A 320 -8.33 -9.47 -17.66
C THR A 320 -9.24 -10.60 -18.10
N ASP A 321 -8.69 -11.66 -18.71
CA ASP A 321 -9.46 -12.83 -19.15
C ASP A 321 -10.13 -13.54 -17.97
N HIS A 322 -9.39 -13.71 -16.88
CA HIS A 322 -9.91 -14.36 -15.68
C HIS A 322 -11.05 -13.56 -15.05
N LEU A 323 -10.85 -12.28 -14.73
CA LEU A 323 -11.87 -11.47 -14.05
C LEU A 323 -13.11 -11.23 -14.90
N LEU A 324 -12.97 -11.02 -16.21
CA LEU A 324 -14.12 -10.95 -17.14
C LEU A 324 -14.83 -12.32 -17.26
N GLY A 325 -14.08 -13.41 -17.19
CA GLY A 325 -14.63 -14.76 -17.13
C GLY A 325 -15.46 -15.01 -15.87
N GLU A 326 -14.98 -14.55 -14.68
CA GLU A 326 -15.74 -14.62 -13.43
C GLU A 326 -17.01 -13.78 -13.50
N LEU A 327 -16.92 -12.54 -14.04
CA LEU A 327 -18.08 -11.67 -14.24
C LEU A 327 -19.14 -12.34 -15.13
N SER A 328 -18.72 -12.94 -16.25
CA SER A 328 -19.61 -13.67 -17.18
C SER A 328 -20.23 -14.90 -16.52
N ARG A 329 -19.49 -15.64 -15.68
CA ARG A 329 -20.04 -16.76 -14.92
C ARG A 329 -21.11 -16.30 -13.94
N LEU A 330 -20.85 -15.19 -13.26
CA LEU A 330 -21.78 -14.61 -12.29
C LEU A 330 -23.07 -14.11 -12.97
N GLN A 331 -22.99 -13.47 -14.15
CA GLN A 331 -24.15 -13.07 -14.95
C GLN A 331 -25.02 -14.29 -15.36
N LYS A 332 -24.37 -15.37 -15.79
CA LYS A 332 -25.08 -16.61 -16.17
C LYS A 332 -25.77 -17.27 -15.00
N SER A 333 -25.20 -17.22 -13.80
CA SER A 333 -25.80 -17.78 -12.58
C SER A 333 -26.91 -16.91 -11.99
N HIS A 334 -26.96 -15.61 -12.36
CA HIS A 334 -27.97 -14.65 -11.86
C HIS A 334 -28.59 -13.85 -13.02
N PRO A 335 -29.35 -14.51 -13.93
CA PRO A 335 -29.89 -13.85 -15.11
C PRO A 335 -30.78 -12.68 -14.75
N GLY A 336 -30.55 -11.53 -15.40
CA GLY A 336 -31.33 -10.30 -15.24
C GLY A 336 -31.08 -9.56 -13.92
N LYS A 337 -30.03 -9.91 -13.18
CA LYS A 337 -29.60 -9.17 -11.98
C LYS A 337 -28.26 -8.49 -12.21
N PRO A 338 -28.05 -7.29 -11.62
CA PRO A 338 -26.76 -6.65 -11.64
C PRO A 338 -25.74 -7.49 -10.86
N VAL A 339 -24.55 -7.67 -11.43
CA VAL A 339 -23.48 -8.46 -10.82
C VAL A 339 -22.16 -7.69 -10.84
N ALA A 340 -21.29 -7.97 -9.85
CA ALA A 340 -19.99 -7.33 -9.73
C ALA A 340 -18.89 -8.30 -9.33
N VAL A 341 -17.70 -8.03 -9.82
CA VAL A 341 -16.45 -8.66 -9.36
C VAL A 341 -15.54 -7.56 -8.80
N ILE A 342 -15.13 -7.72 -7.55
CA ILE A 342 -14.14 -6.89 -6.88
C ILE A 342 -12.83 -7.66 -6.79
N SER A 343 -11.73 -7.02 -7.18
CA SER A 343 -10.39 -7.60 -7.09
C SER A 343 -9.40 -6.56 -6.56
N ASP A 344 -8.50 -6.98 -5.68
CA ASP A 344 -7.35 -6.19 -5.28
C ASP A 344 -6.03 -6.81 -5.77
N GLY A 345 -4.90 -6.23 -5.35
CA GLY A 345 -3.58 -6.74 -5.72
C GLY A 345 -2.96 -6.00 -6.90
N GLU A 346 -1.75 -6.38 -7.25
CA GLU A 346 -0.94 -5.73 -8.28
C GLU A 346 -0.74 -6.66 -9.48
N VAL A 347 -1.25 -6.28 -10.64
CA VAL A 347 -0.95 -7.00 -11.88
C VAL A 347 0.43 -6.62 -12.41
N SER A 348 1.07 -7.55 -13.10
CA SER A 348 2.35 -7.32 -13.76
C SER A 348 2.14 -6.67 -15.13
N SER A 349 2.72 -5.48 -15.31
CA SER A 349 2.67 -4.71 -16.56
C SER A 349 4.07 -4.33 -17.01
N PRO A 350 4.71 -5.13 -17.85
CA PRO A 350 6.01 -4.77 -18.42
C PRO A 350 5.93 -3.46 -19.20
N VAL A 351 6.88 -2.55 -18.96
CA VAL A 351 7.00 -1.31 -19.73
C VAL A 351 7.73 -1.61 -21.04
N THR A 352 7.01 -1.54 -22.15
CA THR A 352 7.53 -1.84 -23.50
C THR A 352 7.82 -0.59 -24.32
N GLY A 353 7.27 0.57 -23.92
CA GLY A 353 7.40 1.85 -24.62
C GLY A 353 7.80 3.01 -23.71
N LYS A 354 7.70 4.22 -24.25
CA LYS A 354 8.03 5.48 -23.56
C LYS A 354 6.77 6.31 -23.23
N GLY A 355 5.59 5.69 -23.29
CA GLY A 355 4.32 6.34 -23.03
C GLY A 355 4.09 6.67 -21.57
N ILE A 356 2.94 7.25 -21.28
CA ILE A 356 2.49 7.64 -19.95
C ILE A 356 1.37 6.69 -19.51
N GLY A 357 1.50 6.15 -18.29
CA GLY A 357 0.52 5.24 -17.69
C GLY A 357 1.15 4.33 -16.65
N GLY A 358 0.35 3.43 -16.14
CA GLY A 358 0.77 2.40 -15.22
C GLY A 358 -0.07 1.15 -15.38
N ARG A 359 0.04 0.21 -14.44
CA ARG A 359 -0.62 -1.10 -14.50
C ARG A 359 -2.14 -1.02 -14.41
N ASN A 360 -2.69 -0.01 -13.72
CA ASN A 360 -4.13 0.17 -13.58
C ASN A 360 -4.78 0.62 -14.90
N SER A 361 -4.28 1.69 -15.49
CA SER A 361 -4.76 2.14 -16.80
C SER A 361 -4.49 1.09 -17.89
N ALA A 362 -3.36 0.38 -17.84
CA ALA A 362 -3.06 -0.70 -18.79
C ALA A 362 -4.02 -1.89 -18.62
N PHE A 363 -4.41 -2.26 -17.40
CA PHE A 363 -5.43 -3.30 -17.16
C PHE A 363 -6.77 -2.93 -17.81
N VAL A 364 -7.25 -1.70 -17.57
CA VAL A 364 -8.51 -1.23 -18.15
C VAL A 364 -8.42 -1.18 -19.68
N LEU A 365 -7.28 -0.73 -20.23
CA LEU A 365 -7.04 -0.72 -21.67
C LEU A 365 -7.12 -2.12 -22.29
N GLY A 366 -6.58 -3.14 -21.61
CA GLY A 366 -6.69 -4.55 -21.98
C GLY A 366 -8.12 -5.12 -21.95
N CYS A 367 -9.06 -4.43 -21.29
CA CYS A 367 -10.48 -4.80 -21.27
C CYS A 367 -11.30 -4.14 -22.38
N VAL A 368 -10.87 -3.00 -22.96
CA VAL A 368 -11.68 -2.15 -23.85
C VAL A 368 -12.29 -2.92 -25.02
N GLU A 369 -11.49 -3.71 -25.74
CA GLU A 369 -11.99 -4.51 -26.88
C GLU A 369 -12.86 -5.69 -26.43
N LYS A 370 -12.55 -6.27 -25.25
CA LYS A 370 -13.25 -7.46 -24.73
C LYS A 370 -14.67 -7.14 -24.25
N ILE A 371 -14.92 -5.91 -23.81
CA ILE A 371 -16.24 -5.47 -23.31
C ILE A 371 -17.04 -4.66 -24.32
N ALA A 372 -16.51 -4.43 -25.51
CA ALA A 372 -17.14 -3.58 -26.52
C ALA A 372 -18.57 -4.01 -26.85
N GLY A 373 -19.53 -3.06 -26.82
CA GLY A 373 -20.94 -3.27 -27.07
C GLY A 373 -21.69 -4.02 -25.97
N GLN A 374 -21.05 -4.34 -24.83
CA GLN A 374 -21.66 -5.01 -23.70
C GLN A 374 -22.03 -4.00 -22.58
N ARG A 375 -23.03 -4.34 -21.78
CA ARG A 375 -23.37 -3.56 -20.58
C ARG A 375 -22.45 -3.93 -19.40
N ILE A 376 -21.19 -3.58 -19.58
CA ILE A 376 -20.12 -3.84 -18.60
C ILE A 376 -19.33 -2.54 -18.41
N ALA A 377 -18.96 -2.26 -17.17
CA ALA A 377 -17.96 -1.24 -16.82
C ALA A 377 -16.81 -1.88 -16.06
N VAL A 378 -15.59 -1.43 -16.35
CA VAL A 378 -14.36 -1.87 -15.69
C VAL A 378 -13.60 -0.64 -15.21
N LEU A 379 -13.30 -0.59 -13.91
CA LEU A 379 -12.44 0.40 -13.28
C LEU A 379 -11.24 -0.32 -12.66
N SER A 380 -10.05 0.25 -12.80
CA SER A 380 -8.86 -0.14 -12.01
C SER A 380 -8.10 1.11 -11.60
N ALA A 381 -7.80 1.23 -10.29
CA ALA A 381 -7.10 2.39 -9.76
C ALA A 381 -6.30 2.07 -8.49
N GLY A 382 -5.14 2.72 -8.35
CA GLY A 382 -4.31 2.66 -7.14
C GLY A 382 -4.92 3.48 -5.99
N THR A 383 -4.94 2.90 -4.80
CA THR A 383 -5.45 3.60 -3.61
C THR A 383 -4.58 4.76 -3.17
N ASP A 384 -3.30 4.82 -3.57
CA ASP A 384 -2.38 5.93 -3.31
C ASP A 384 -2.60 7.15 -4.25
N GLY A 385 -3.42 6.97 -5.29
CA GLY A 385 -3.76 8.01 -6.25
C GLY A 385 -2.76 8.17 -7.40
N ILE A 386 -1.84 7.20 -7.57
CA ILE A 386 -0.78 7.24 -8.58
C ILE A 386 -0.77 5.94 -9.38
N ASP A 387 -0.73 6.03 -10.69
CA ASP A 387 -0.61 4.89 -11.61
C ASP A 387 0.63 5.03 -12.50
N GLY A 388 1.73 4.38 -12.11
CA GLY A 388 3.01 4.43 -12.81
C GLY A 388 3.63 5.82 -12.84
N ASN A 389 3.84 6.37 -14.05
CA ASN A 389 4.38 7.72 -14.30
C ASN A 389 3.28 8.74 -14.64
N SER A 390 2.01 8.38 -14.48
CA SER A 390 0.87 9.24 -14.80
C SER A 390 0.40 10.08 -13.60
N PRO A 391 -0.34 11.19 -13.81
CA PRO A 391 -0.97 11.95 -12.74
C PRO A 391 -2.31 11.33 -12.28
N ALA A 392 -2.75 10.21 -12.88
CA ALA A 392 -3.98 9.53 -12.55
C ALA A 392 -3.75 8.39 -11.54
N ALA A 393 -4.77 8.02 -10.80
CA ALA A 393 -4.82 6.79 -10.00
C ALA A 393 -5.05 5.55 -10.88
N GLY A 394 -5.66 5.72 -12.06
CA GLY A 394 -6.03 4.66 -12.97
C GLY A 394 -7.04 5.12 -14.01
N ALA A 395 -7.91 4.23 -14.44
CA ALA A 395 -8.89 4.52 -15.49
C ALA A 395 -10.20 3.74 -15.30
N VAL A 396 -11.20 4.11 -16.13
CA VAL A 396 -12.48 3.40 -16.25
C VAL A 396 -12.85 3.25 -17.72
N ALA A 397 -13.45 2.13 -18.10
CA ALA A 397 -14.00 1.87 -19.42
C ALA A 397 -15.38 1.23 -19.34
N ASP A 398 -16.16 1.34 -20.40
CA ASP A 398 -17.43 0.68 -20.61
C ASP A 398 -17.58 0.12 -22.03
N GLY A 399 -18.73 -0.47 -22.33
CA GLY A 399 -19.00 -1.03 -23.67
C GLY A 399 -18.96 -0.02 -24.81
N GLU A 400 -19.07 1.28 -24.54
CA GLU A 400 -19.04 2.35 -25.56
C GLU A 400 -17.61 2.92 -25.77
N THR A 401 -16.69 2.60 -24.88
CA THR A 401 -15.32 3.17 -24.87
C THR A 401 -14.58 2.90 -26.20
N LEU A 402 -14.72 1.71 -26.79
CA LEU A 402 -14.06 1.38 -28.08
C LEU A 402 -14.58 2.25 -29.22
N GLU A 403 -15.90 2.48 -29.29
CA GLU A 403 -16.50 3.33 -30.33
C GLU A 403 -16.04 4.78 -30.19
N ARG A 404 -16.06 5.31 -28.97
CA ARG A 404 -15.54 6.66 -28.66
C ARG A 404 -14.05 6.80 -29.00
N ALA A 405 -13.26 5.77 -28.71
CA ALA A 405 -11.83 5.76 -29.06
C ALA A 405 -11.61 5.83 -30.58
N ARG A 406 -12.33 5.01 -31.36
CA ARG A 406 -12.27 5.03 -32.79
C ARG A 406 -12.67 6.39 -33.38
N ALA A 407 -13.73 6.99 -32.86
CA ALA A 407 -14.16 8.34 -33.25
C ALA A 407 -13.11 9.41 -32.94
N ALA A 408 -12.31 9.23 -31.90
CA ALA A 408 -11.20 10.10 -31.50
C ALA A 408 -9.87 9.78 -32.22
N GLY A 409 -9.85 8.79 -33.12
CA GLY A 409 -8.63 8.34 -33.81
C GLY A 409 -7.63 7.64 -32.90
N LEU A 410 -8.12 6.95 -31.85
CA LEU A 410 -7.30 6.20 -30.91
C LEU A 410 -7.41 4.70 -31.17
N ASP A 411 -6.27 4.01 -31.10
CA ASP A 411 -6.17 2.56 -31.20
C ASP A 411 -5.71 2.00 -29.82
N PRO A 412 -6.56 1.19 -29.15
CA PRO A 412 -6.20 0.61 -27.86
C PRO A 412 -4.94 -0.27 -27.90
N GLN A 413 -4.75 -1.05 -28.97
CA GLN A 413 -3.61 -1.96 -29.10
C GLN A 413 -2.30 -1.18 -29.31
N ASP A 414 -2.30 -0.16 -30.15
CA ASP A 414 -1.13 0.71 -30.32
C ASP A 414 -0.75 1.42 -29.05
N CYS A 415 -1.72 1.98 -28.30
CA CYS A 415 -1.47 2.60 -27.01
C CYS A 415 -0.94 1.59 -25.96
N PHE A 416 -1.45 0.36 -25.96
CA PHE A 416 -0.97 -0.70 -25.06
C PHE A 416 0.50 -1.04 -25.34
N LEU A 417 0.87 -1.27 -26.61
CA LEU A 417 2.24 -1.58 -27.02
C LEU A 417 3.24 -0.46 -26.71
N ARG A 418 2.79 0.81 -26.75
CA ARG A 418 3.62 1.97 -26.41
C ARG A 418 3.66 2.27 -24.91
N SER A 419 2.96 1.50 -24.08
CA SER A 419 2.77 1.77 -22.63
C SER A 419 2.16 3.16 -22.37
N ASP A 420 1.17 3.57 -23.19
CA ASP A 420 0.59 4.91 -23.23
C ASP A 420 -0.91 4.91 -22.86
N ALA A 421 -1.27 4.09 -21.89
CA ALA A 421 -2.65 3.90 -21.46
C ALA A 421 -3.28 5.16 -20.85
N TYR A 422 -2.51 5.98 -20.13
CA TYR A 422 -3.02 7.23 -19.57
C TYR A 422 -3.47 8.21 -20.66
N THR A 423 -2.64 8.43 -21.68
CA THR A 423 -2.98 9.35 -22.79
C THR A 423 -4.25 8.91 -23.50
N PHE A 424 -4.48 7.60 -23.65
CA PHE A 424 -5.71 7.05 -24.20
C PHE A 424 -6.94 7.48 -23.38
N PHE A 425 -6.92 7.24 -22.07
CA PHE A 425 -8.05 7.54 -21.22
C PHE A 425 -8.22 9.03 -20.91
N GLU A 426 -7.14 9.81 -20.85
CA GLU A 426 -7.18 11.27 -20.71
C GLU A 426 -7.94 11.90 -21.87
N ARG A 427 -7.63 11.51 -23.12
CA ARG A 427 -8.32 12.02 -24.32
C ARG A 427 -9.79 11.65 -24.38
N LEU A 428 -10.20 10.56 -23.74
CA LEU A 428 -11.61 10.15 -23.64
C LEU A 428 -12.32 10.74 -22.39
N GLY A 429 -11.61 11.38 -21.49
CA GLY A 429 -12.16 11.86 -20.22
C GLY A 429 -12.43 10.74 -19.20
N ASP A 430 -11.78 9.59 -19.35
CA ASP A 430 -12.00 8.36 -18.58
C ASP A 430 -10.84 8.05 -17.61
N ALA A 431 -9.84 8.94 -17.50
CA ALA A 431 -8.79 8.84 -16.50
C ALA A 431 -9.33 9.18 -15.10
N ILE A 432 -8.97 8.39 -14.09
CA ILE A 432 -9.36 8.60 -12.70
C ILE A 432 -8.26 9.42 -12.01
N VAL A 433 -8.51 10.70 -11.81
CA VAL A 433 -7.56 11.62 -11.15
C VAL A 433 -8.08 11.95 -9.75
N THR A 434 -7.35 11.53 -8.72
CA THR A 434 -7.65 11.81 -7.30
C THR A 434 -6.65 12.77 -6.68
N GLY A 435 -5.46 12.88 -7.28
CA GLY A 435 -4.25 13.34 -6.60
C GLY A 435 -3.76 12.33 -5.55
N PRO A 436 -2.63 12.59 -4.91
CA PRO A 436 -2.13 11.75 -3.83
C PRO A 436 -3.14 11.65 -2.68
N THR A 437 -3.59 10.45 -2.36
CA THR A 437 -4.62 10.22 -1.33
C THR A 437 -4.03 10.15 0.08
N GLY A 438 -2.71 9.95 0.19
CA GLY A 438 -2.06 9.64 1.47
C GLY A 438 -2.26 8.20 1.93
N ASN A 439 -3.01 7.39 1.20
CA ASN A 439 -3.20 5.96 1.45
C ASN A 439 -2.17 5.11 0.71
N ASN A 440 -2.10 3.81 0.99
CA ASN A 440 -1.28 2.84 0.26
C ASN A 440 -1.74 1.40 0.58
N LEU A 441 -2.92 1.04 0.09
CA LEU A 441 -3.53 -0.28 0.30
C LEU A 441 -3.68 -1.07 -1.02
N ARG A 442 -2.70 -0.97 -1.95
CA ARG A 442 -2.71 -1.60 -3.26
C ARG A 442 -3.71 -1.00 -4.27
N ASP A 443 -3.91 -1.73 -5.37
CA ASP A 443 -4.84 -1.37 -6.45
C ASP A 443 -6.19 -2.04 -6.20
N LEU A 444 -7.26 -1.34 -6.62
CA LEU A 444 -8.63 -1.84 -6.58
C LEU A 444 -9.19 -1.93 -7.99
N ARG A 445 -9.78 -3.08 -8.32
CA ARG A 445 -10.51 -3.33 -9.57
C ARG A 445 -11.97 -3.56 -9.26
N ILE A 446 -12.83 -2.89 -10.03
CA ILE A 446 -14.29 -2.96 -9.93
C ILE A 446 -14.82 -3.29 -11.32
N LEU A 447 -15.40 -4.46 -11.49
CA LEU A 447 -16.04 -4.89 -12.73
C LEU A 447 -17.54 -5.01 -12.45
N LEU A 448 -18.35 -4.25 -13.17
CA LEU A 448 -19.81 -4.20 -13.03
C LEU A 448 -20.46 -4.69 -14.32
N ALA A 449 -21.56 -5.45 -14.21
CA ALA A 449 -22.35 -5.89 -15.36
C ALA A 449 -23.85 -5.93 -15.03
N GLU A 450 -24.69 -5.68 -16.06
CA GLU A 450 -26.14 -5.80 -16.07
C GLU A 450 -26.66 -6.74 -17.19
#